data_5f6fdb4349dbd7cdd3a30ca68da4f18f
#
_entry.id   5f6fdb4349dbd7cdd3a30ca68da4f18f
#
_cell.length_a   1.000
_cell.length_b   1.000
_cell.length_c   1.000
_cell.angle_alpha   90.00
_cell.angle_beta   90.00
_cell.angle_gamma   90.00
#
_symmetry.space_group_name_H-M   'P 1'
#
loop_
_entity.id
_entity.type
_entity.pdbx_description
1 polymer ?
#
loop_
_entity_poly.entity_id
_entity_poly.type
_entity_poly.pdbx_seq_one_letter_code
_entity_poly.pdbx_strand_id
1 'polypeptide(L)'
;MMDRVDFELGEKKYVCISVRSTNHKPFDVTSAKYILRNGDQEEKAGTCEIKQKSDTETVLSALIQPMIKGATYTLEYTYEIPPEILKYEVRVYVS
;
A
#
# COMPACT_ATOMS: atom_id res chain seq x y z
N MET A 1 5.61 -8.58 11.29
CA MET A 1 6.48 -8.80 10.09
C MET A 1 6.05 -7.87 8.98
N MET A 2 7.00 -7.22 8.32
CA MET A 2 6.72 -6.30 7.23
C MET A 2 6.79 -7.06 5.91
N ASP A 3 5.80 -6.86 5.05
CA ASP A 3 5.79 -7.45 3.71
C ASP A 3 6.91 -6.85 2.85
N ARG A 4 7.36 -7.64 1.90
CA ARG A 4 8.41 -7.25 0.98
C ARG A 4 7.99 -7.47 -0.46
N VAL A 5 8.29 -6.50 -1.32
CA VAL A 5 8.07 -6.59 -2.76
C VAL A 5 9.37 -6.23 -3.47
N ASP A 6 9.73 -6.99 -4.49
CA ASP A 6 10.92 -6.74 -5.29
C ASP A 6 10.54 -6.15 -6.65
N PHE A 7 11.28 -5.11 -7.04
CA PHE A 7 11.15 -4.45 -8.33
C PHE A 7 12.49 -4.52 -9.07
N GLU A 8 12.42 -4.58 -10.39
CA GLU A 8 13.56 -4.25 -11.23
C GLU A 8 13.46 -2.79 -11.63
N LEU A 9 14.60 -2.12 -11.78
CA LEU A 9 14.61 -0.71 -12.17
C LEU A 9 13.85 -0.52 -13.49
N GLY A 10 12.93 0.42 -13.48
CA GLY A 10 12.07 0.71 -14.62
C GLY A 10 10.71 0.02 -14.61
N GLU A 11 10.53 -0.97 -13.72
CA GLU A 11 9.22 -1.60 -13.58
C GLU A 11 8.21 -0.64 -12.95
N LYS A 12 7.01 -0.66 -13.51
CA LYS A 12 5.85 0.05 -12.98
C LYS A 12 4.75 -0.97 -12.80
N LYS A 13 4.34 -1.22 -11.57
CA LYS A 13 3.32 -2.22 -11.29
C LYS A 13 2.55 -1.89 -10.02
N TYR A 14 1.41 -2.54 -9.87
CA TYR A 14 0.59 -2.41 -8.67
C TYR A 14 1.17 -3.22 -7.52
N VAL A 15 1.16 -2.62 -6.35
CA VAL A 15 1.41 -3.32 -5.08
C VAL A 15 0.10 -3.33 -4.31
N CYS A 16 -0.38 -4.52 -4.00
CA CYS A 16 -1.69 -4.70 -3.39
C CYS A 16 -1.56 -5.22 -1.96
N ILE A 17 -2.42 -4.71 -1.09
CA ILE A 17 -2.58 -5.26 0.26
C ILE A 17 -4.02 -5.67 0.46
N SER A 18 -4.24 -6.70 1.27
CA SER A 18 -5.57 -7.18 1.62
C SER A 18 -5.91 -6.75 3.04
N VAL A 19 -7.01 -6.04 3.19
CA VAL A 19 -7.54 -5.60 4.48
C VAL A 19 -8.71 -6.50 4.83
N ARG A 20 -8.62 -7.19 5.97
CA ARG A 20 -9.65 -8.15 6.40
C ARG A 20 -10.22 -7.76 7.75
N SER A 21 -11.50 -8.05 7.92
CA SER A 21 -12.16 -7.87 9.20
C SER A 21 -11.65 -8.89 10.22
N THR A 22 -11.21 -8.42 11.39
CA THR A 22 -10.74 -9.30 12.47
C THR A 22 -11.89 -9.90 13.28
N ASN A 23 -13.09 -9.32 13.17
CA ASN A 23 -14.27 -9.75 13.93
C ASN A 23 -15.37 -10.33 13.05
N HIS A 24 -15.07 -10.59 11.78
CA HIS A 24 -15.99 -11.13 10.78
C HIS A 24 -17.22 -10.24 10.53
N LYS A 25 -17.15 -8.96 10.86
CA LYS A 25 -18.22 -8.01 10.59
C LYS A 25 -17.93 -7.26 9.29
N PRO A 26 -18.97 -6.90 8.52
CA PRO A 26 -18.77 -6.07 7.34
C PRO A 26 -18.13 -4.75 7.67
N PHE A 27 -17.31 -4.24 6.75
CA PHE A 27 -16.69 -2.93 6.88
C PHE A 27 -16.51 -2.30 5.51
N ASP A 28 -16.37 -0.98 5.49
CA ASP A 28 -16.11 -0.23 4.27
C ASP A 28 -14.86 0.63 4.44
N VAL A 29 -13.95 0.56 3.47
CA VAL A 29 -12.82 1.49 3.37
C VAL A 29 -13.31 2.69 2.59
N THR A 30 -13.39 3.85 3.23
CA THR A 30 -13.93 5.07 2.61
C THR A 30 -12.89 5.85 1.84
N SER A 31 -11.62 5.72 2.22
CA SER A 31 -10.51 6.34 1.50
C SER A 31 -9.24 5.54 1.72
N ALA A 32 -8.34 5.61 0.75
CA ALA A 32 -7.02 4.99 0.84
C ALA A 32 -6.02 5.77 0.01
N LYS A 33 -4.84 6.00 0.58
CA LYS A 33 -3.75 6.70 -0.08
C LYS A 33 -2.43 6.02 0.24
N TYR A 34 -1.41 6.31 -0.55
CA TYR A 34 -0.08 5.77 -0.33
C TYR A 34 0.99 6.85 -0.43
N ILE A 35 2.12 6.61 0.22
CA ILE A 35 3.33 7.39 0.10
C ILE A 35 4.48 6.43 -0.12
N LEU A 36 5.26 6.67 -1.18
CA LEU A 36 6.49 5.91 -1.46
C LEU A 36 7.67 6.76 -0.99
N ARG A 37 8.41 6.26 0.02
CA ARG A 37 9.54 6.97 0.62
C ARG A 37 10.85 6.24 0.42
N ASN A 38 11.89 7.01 0.12
CA ASN A 38 13.27 6.55 0.16
C ASN A 38 13.91 7.19 1.40
N GLY A 39 14.02 6.42 2.50
CA GLY A 39 14.38 6.99 3.78
C GLY A 39 13.32 7.97 4.24
N ASP A 40 13.72 9.21 4.52
CA ASP A 40 12.81 10.27 4.94
C ASP A 40 12.22 11.07 3.79
N GLN A 41 12.64 10.76 2.55
CA GLN A 41 12.22 11.53 1.38
C GLN A 41 11.04 10.87 0.68
N GLU A 42 9.98 11.62 0.50
CA GLU A 42 8.83 11.19 -0.28
C GLU A 42 9.17 11.29 -1.77
N GLU A 43 9.14 10.17 -2.48
CA GLU A 43 9.35 10.15 -3.92
C GLU A 43 8.03 10.30 -4.68
N LYS A 44 6.98 9.67 -4.18
CA LYS A 44 5.67 9.70 -4.80
C LYS A 44 4.57 9.52 -3.76
N ALA A 45 3.44 10.17 -4.00
CA ALA A 45 2.23 9.96 -3.21
C ALA A 45 1.03 9.95 -4.14
N GLY A 46 -0.02 9.27 -3.73
CA GLY A 46 -1.25 9.20 -4.52
C GLY A 46 -2.35 8.48 -3.78
N THR A 47 -3.46 8.28 -4.50
CA THR A 47 -4.59 7.51 -3.98
C THR A 47 -4.49 6.06 -4.44
N CYS A 48 -4.98 5.15 -3.59
CA CYS A 48 -5.05 3.73 -3.93
C CYS A 48 -6.37 3.42 -4.62
N GLU A 49 -6.36 2.40 -5.47
CA GLU A 49 -7.60 1.78 -5.91
C GLU A 49 -8.13 0.93 -4.77
N ILE A 50 -9.44 1.00 -4.55
CA ILE A 50 -10.14 0.25 -3.51
C ILE A 50 -11.05 -0.74 -4.20
N LYS A 51 -10.82 -2.04 -3.96
CA LYS A 51 -11.67 -3.09 -4.50
C LYS A 51 -12.20 -3.96 -3.37
N GLN A 52 -13.49 -3.87 -3.12
CA GLN A 52 -14.14 -4.71 -2.13
C GLN A 52 -14.40 -6.09 -2.74
N LYS A 53 -13.74 -7.12 -2.19
CA LYS A 53 -13.91 -8.50 -2.66
C LYS A 53 -15.08 -9.20 -1.99
N SER A 54 -15.34 -8.86 -0.73
CA SER A 54 -16.44 -9.39 0.04
C SER A 54 -16.79 -8.39 1.14
N ASP A 55 -17.81 -8.70 1.94
CA ASP A 55 -18.16 -7.84 3.07
C ASP A 55 -17.06 -7.71 4.10
N THR A 56 -16.13 -8.67 4.14
CA THR A 56 -15.06 -8.75 5.14
C THR A 56 -13.66 -8.65 4.56
N GLU A 57 -13.53 -8.38 3.26
CA GLU A 57 -12.21 -8.24 2.62
C GLU A 57 -12.21 -7.15 1.57
N THR A 58 -11.23 -6.25 1.65
CA THR A 58 -11.01 -5.18 0.68
C THR A 58 -9.54 -5.19 0.26
N VAL A 59 -9.28 -5.04 -1.04
CA VAL A 59 -7.92 -4.94 -1.58
C VAL A 59 -7.62 -3.50 -1.93
N LEU A 60 -6.49 -2.99 -1.43
CA LEU A 60 -5.97 -1.67 -1.76
C LEU A 60 -4.78 -1.83 -2.69
N SER A 61 -4.78 -1.09 -3.80
CA SER A 61 -3.73 -1.19 -4.82
C SER A 61 -3.08 0.16 -5.07
N ALA A 62 -1.75 0.19 -5.01
CA ALA A 62 -0.95 1.38 -5.32
C ALA A 62 -0.10 1.09 -6.55
N LEU A 63 -0.20 1.96 -7.56
CA LEU A 63 0.62 1.86 -8.75
C LEU A 63 1.90 2.67 -8.54
N ILE A 64 3.05 2.00 -8.47
CA ILE A 64 4.33 2.64 -8.21
C ILE A 64 5.40 2.26 -9.21
N GLN A 65 6.37 3.16 -9.36
CA GLN A 65 7.55 2.95 -10.20
C GLN A 65 8.76 3.54 -9.49
N PRO A 66 9.42 2.76 -8.60
CA PRO A 66 10.61 3.26 -7.90
C PRO A 66 11.74 3.53 -8.91
N MET A 67 12.42 4.66 -8.75
CA MET A 67 13.36 5.15 -9.77
C MET A 67 14.83 5.03 -9.38
N ILE A 68 15.16 4.56 -8.17
CA ILE A 68 16.54 4.47 -7.71
C ILE A 68 16.95 3.02 -7.53
N LYS A 69 17.91 2.57 -8.34
CA LYS A 69 18.46 1.22 -8.26
C LYS A 69 19.21 1.01 -6.97
N GLY A 70 19.03 -0.15 -6.36
CA GLY A 70 19.69 -0.52 -5.10
C GLY A 70 19.07 0.11 -3.86
N ALA A 71 18.05 0.95 -4.03
CA ALA A 71 17.39 1.58 -2.89
C ALA A 71 16.40 0.65 -2.23
N THR A 72 16.21 0.88 -0.95
CA THR A 72 15.13 0.26 -0.16
C THR A 72 14.11 1.32 0.16
N TYR A 73 12.91 1.15 -0.35
CA TYR A 73 11.82 2.09 -0.13
C TYR A 73 10.86 1.54 0.92
N THR A 74 10.12 2.46 1.53
CA THR A 74 8.96 2.12 2.35
C THR A 74 7.71 2.63 1.62
N LEU A 75 6.79 1.71 1.35
CA LEU A 75 5.48 2.06 0.79
C LEU A 75 4.48 2.03 1.93
N GLU A 76 3.99 3.22 2.31
CA GLU A 76 3.06 3.37 3.42
C GLU A 76 1.65 3.59 2.89
N TYR A 77 0.74 2.72 3.27
CA TYR A 77 -0.69 2.86 2.99
C TYR A 77 -1.36 3.52 4.19
N THR A 78 -2.25 4.47 3.93
CA THR A 78 -3.12 5.05 4.94
C THR A 78 -4.55 4.93 4.45
N TYR A 79 -5.39 4.30 5.24
CA TYR A 79 -6.78 4.07 4.84
C TYR A 79 -7.73 4.29 6.01
N GLU A 80 -8.96 4.64 5.68
CA GLU A 80 -9.99 4.93 6.68
C GLU A 80 -11.09 3.88 6.66
N ILE A 81 -11.37 3.33 7.84
CA ILE A 81 -12.55 2.55 8.15
C ILE A 81 -13.19 3.29 9.33
N PRO A 82 -14.10 4.28 9.06
CA PRO A 82 -14.56 5.18 10.11
C PRO A 82 -15.06 4.45 11.36
N PRO A 83 -14.71 4.94 12.56
CA PRO A 83 -13.97 6.17 12.86
C PRO A 83 -12.44 6.00 12.86
N GLU A 84 -11.91 4.87 12.41
CA GLU A 84 -10.49 4.55 12.49
C GLU A 84 -9.72 4.97 11.25
N ILE A 85 -8.47 5.43 11.48
CA ILE A 85 -7.48 5.69 10.43
C ILE A 85 -6.34 4.72 10.68
N LEU A 86 -6.04 3.88 9.69
CA LEU A 86 -5.10 2.79 9.84
C LEU A 86 -3.95 2.94 8.84
N LYS A 87 -2.79 2.38 9.20
CA LYS A 87 -1.58 2.41 8.36
C LYS A 87 -1.01 1.02 8.20
N TYR A 88 -0.42 0.77 7.02
CA TYR A 88 0.25 -0.48 6.71
C TYR A 88 1.48 -0.19 5.86
N GLU A 89 2.61 -0.78 6.19
CA GLU A 89 3.87 -0.54 5.49
C GLU A 89 4.34 -1.79 4.75
N VAL A 90 4.83 -1.57 3.52
CA VAL A 90 5.45 -2.61 2.69
C VAL A 90 6.85 -2.16 2.33
N ARG A 91 7.83 -3.04 2.45
CA ARG A 91 9.20 -2.78 2.06
C ARG A 91 9.39 -3.07 0.58
N VAL A 92 9.96 -2.13 -0.17
CA VAL A 92 10.18 -2.25 -1.61
C VAL A 92 11.67 -2.20 -1.90
N TYR A 93 12.17 -3.24 -2.56
CA TYR A 93 13.58 -3.35 -2.96
C TYR A 93 13.69 -3.22 -4.46
N VAL A 94 14.67 -2.45 -4.94
CA VAL A 94 14.89 -2.22 -6.37
C VAL A 94 16.25 -2.77 -6.77
N SER A 95 16.25 -3.73 -7.67
CA SER A 95 17.47 -4.34 -8.18
C SER A 95 17.90 -3.78 -9.54
#